data_1e0d597dbda7b9d22c0e606eb6b9dcd5
#
_entry.id   1e0d597dbda7b9d22c0e606eb6b9dcd5
#
_cell.length_a   1.000
_cell.length_b   1.000
_cell.length_c   1.000
_cell.angle_alpha   90.00
_cell.angle_beta   90.00
_cell.angle_gamma   90.00
#
_symmetry.space_group_name_H-M   'P 1'
#
loop_
_entity.id
_entity.type
_entity.pdbx_description
1 polymer ?
#
loop_
_entity_poly.entity_id
_entity_poly.type
_entity_poly.pdbx_seq_one_letter_code
_entity_poly.pdbx_strand_id
1 'polypeptide(L)'
;MNRATLSMGVLAVVLGGWMWPVAARSESRAMDVSRSVLKIRVFKSGLFSALAHDHEIEAPIEQGAVETAGNPAVEFRVDARRLRVLDPELAADKRAEVQKTMDGPQVLDSSRFSGISFQSMSVEKIDAEHWIVRGNLTLHGQTRPVIVTAIQKDGHYRGSATLKQRDFGIAPVSIAGGTVKVKDEVTVEFDIVLAE
;
A
#
# COMPACT_ATOMS: atom_id res chain seq x y z
N MET A 1 59.66 -21.46 -68.65
CA MET A 1 58.65 -22.40 -68.15
C MET A 1 58.43 -22.12 -66.66
N ASN A 2 57.55 -21.18 -66.36
CA ASN A 2 57.20 -20.82 -64.97
C ASN A 2 55.76 -21.16 -64.72
N ARG A 3 55.53 -22.06 -63.80
CA ARG A 3 54.21 -22.39 -63.28
C ARG A 3 53.91 -21.46 -62.11
N ALA A 4 52.83 -20.63 -62.27
CA ALA A 4 52.29 -19.87 -61.22
C ALA A 4 51.24 -20.71 -60.47
N THR A 5 51.42 -20.88 -59.15
CA THR A 5 50.47 -21.53 -58.26
C THR A 5 49.56 -20.43 -57.66
N LEU A 6 48.26 -20.51 -57.96
CA LEU A 6 47.24 -19.67 -57.36
C LEU A 6 46.88 -20.22 -55.97
N SER A 7 47.11 -19.41 -54.93
CA SER A 7 46.65 -19.70 -53.58
C SER A 7 45.26 -19.10 -53.35
N MET A 8 44.26 -19.96 -53.11
CA MET A 8 42.86 -19.59 -52.85
C MET A 8 42.69 -19.35 -51.33
N GLY A 9 42.67 -18.07 -50.93
CA GLY A 9 42.43 -17.71 -49.54
C GLY A 9 40.94 -17.86 -49.21
N VAL A 10 40.64 -18.71 -48.22
CA VAL A 10 39.30 -18.86 -47.66
C VAL A 10 39.03 -17.71 -46.66
N LEU A 11 38.12 -16.82 -47.04
CA LEU A 11 37.66 -15.74 -46.16
C LEU A 11 36.59 -16.29 -45.21
N ALA A 12 36.93 -16.57 -43.94
CA ALA A 12 35.99 -16.95 -42.90
C ALA A 12 35.24 -15.69 -42.39
N VAL A 13 34.00 -15.54 -42.80
CA VAL A 13 33.11 -14.50 -42.25
C VAL A 13 32.57 -14.99 -40.91
N VAL A 14 33.11 -14.44 -39.80
CA VAL A 14 32.57 -14.66 -38.46
C VAL A 14 31.36 -13.74 -38.28
N LEU A 15 30.17 -14.30 -38.42
CA LEU A 15 28.90 -13.63 -38.05
C LEU A 15 28.83 -13.60 -36.52
N GLY A 16 29.37 -12.55 -35.91
CA GLY A 16 29.14 -12.24 -34.50
C GLY A 16 27.67 -11.86 -34.28
N GLY A 17 26.88 -12.83 -33.82
CA GLY A 17 25.50 -12.56 -33.39
C GLY A 17 25.52 -11.68 -32.15
N TRP A 18 25.16 -10.41 -32.31
CA TRP A 18 24.89 -9.50 -31.19
C TRP A 18 23.58 -9.96 -30.57
N MET A 19 23.67 -10.74 -29.48
CA MET A 19 22.54 -10.96 -28.59
C MET A 19 22.24 -9.64 -27.87
N TRP A 20 21.24 -8.94 -28.32
CA TRP A 20 20.70 -7.81 -27.57
C TRP A 20 20.06 -8.36 -26.30
N PRO A 21 20.35 -7.81 -25.11
CA PRO A 21 19.64 -8.22 -23.90
C PRO A 21 18.17 -7.90 -24.12
N VAL A 22 17.33 -8.92 -24.07
CA VAL A 22 15.87 -8.74 -23.98
C VAL A 22 15.65 -8.09 -22.62
N ALA A 23 15.38 -6.80 -22.62
CA ALA A 23 14.96 -6.10 -21.41
C ALA A 23 13.73 -6.85 -20.88
N ALA A 24 13.83 -7.37 -19.66
CA ALA A 24 12.68 -7.96 -18.98
C ALA A 24 11.57 -6.91 -18.97
N ARG A 25 10.48 -7.23 -19.60
CA ARG A 25 9.33 -6.31 -19.72
C ARG A 25 8.78 -6.16 -18.31
N SER A 26 8.84 -4.95 -17.79
CA SER A 26 8.14 -4.54 -16.58
C SER A 26 6.65 -4.86 -16.77
N GLU A 27 6.09 -5.72 -15.91
CA GLU A 27 4.68 -6.10 -15.98
C GLU A 27 3.94 -5.42 -14.83
N SER A 28 3.52 -4.18 -15.10
CA SER A 28 2.68 -3.42 -14.19
C SER A 28 1.23 -3.84 -14.37
N ARG A 29 0.59 -4.27 -13.29
CA ARG A 29 -0.81 -4.67 -13.25
C ARG A 29 -1.58 -3.72 -12.32
N ALA A 30 -2.70 -3.22 -12.81
CA ALA A 30 -3.60 -2.39 -12.00
C ALA A 30 -4.22 -3.21 -10.86
N MET A 31 -4.48 -2.57 -9.73
CA MET A 31 -5.33 -3.15 -8.68
C MET A 31 -6.79 -3.15 -9.13
N ASP A 32 -7.49 -4.26 -8.95
CA ASP A 32 -8.95 -4.30 -9.08
C ASP A 32 -9.55 -3.64 -7.85
N VAL A 33 -9.86 -2.35 -7.95
CA VAL A 33 -10.37 -1.55 -6.84
C VAL A 33 -11.74 -2.00 -6.35
N SER A 34 -12.50 -2.72 -7.17
CA SER A 34 -13.83 -3.23 -6.80
C SER A 34 -13.77 -4.50 -5.96
N ARG A 35 -12.68 -5.27 -6.11
CA ARG A 35 -12.44 -6.53 -5.40
C ARG A 35 -11.40 -6.40 -4.29
N SER A 36 -10.70 -5.27 -4.24
CA SER A 36 -9.68 -4.99 -3.22
C SER A 36 -10.30 -4.31 -2.01
N VAL A 37 -9.80 -4.66 -0.82
CA VAL A 37 -10.26 -4.12 0.46
C VAL A 37 -9.09 -3.54 1.21
N LEU A 38 -9.27 -2.34 1.77
CA LEU A 38 -8.34 -1.70 2.69
C LEU A 38 -9.14 -1.23 3.91
N LYS A 39 -8.76 -1.72 5.09
CA LYS A 39 -9.43 -1.42 6.37
C LYS A 39 -8.44 -0.90 7.39
N ILE A 40 -8.88 0.05 8.20
CA ILE A 40 -8.14 0.58 9.32
C ILE A 40 -8.86 0.20 10.61
N ARG A 41 -8.13 -0.37 11.56
CA ARG A 41 -8.60 -0.65 12.90
C ARG A 41 -8.00 0.33 13.89
N VAL A 42 -8.86 1.01 14.60
CA VAL A 42 -8.51 1.99 15.64
C VAL A 42 -8.97 1.44 16.98
N PHE A 43 -8.03 1.25 17.90
CA PHE A 43 -8.29 0.60 19.17
C PHE A 43 -8.51 1.61 20.28
N LYS A 44 -9.45 1.30 21.15
CA LYS A 44 -9.71 2.05 22.40
C LYS A 44 -8.60 1.88 23.42
N SER A 45 -8.47 2.86 24.29
CA SER A 45 -7.56 2.84 25.44
C SER A 45 -8.11 3.72 26.58
N GLY A 46 -7.46 3.67 27.75
CA GLY A 46 -7.82 4.45 28.93
C GLY A 46 -8.58 3.64 29.99
N LEU A 47 -8.78 4.25 31.18
CA LEU A 47 -9.34 3.60 32.34
C LEU A 47 -10.78 3.09 32.12
N PHE A 48 -11.56 3.79 31.30
CA PHE A 48 -12.94 3.43 30.97
C PHE A 48 -13.08 2.88 29.54
N SER A 49 -12.03 2.25 29.01
CA SER A 49 -12.04 1.64 27.67
C SER A 49 -13.15 0.58 27.50
N ALA A 50 -13.63 -0.03 28.59
CA ALA A 50 -14.76 -0.96 28.53
C ALA A 50 -16.07 -0.31 28.02
N LEU A 51 -16.22 1.01 28.17
CA LEU A 51 -17.38 1.77 27.70
C LEU A 51 -17.19 2.37 26.30
N ALA A 52 -16.00 2.18 25.70
CA ALA A 52 -15.70 2.66 24.37
C ALA A 52 -15.75 1.50 23.36
N HIS A 53 -15.78 1.83 22.07
CA HIS A 53 -15.75 0.87 20.97
C HIS A 53 -14.43 0.98 20.20
N ASP A 54 -13.95 -0.13 19.66
CA ASP A 54 -12.94 -0.11 18.61
C ASP A 54 -13.62 0.32 17.31
N HIS A 55 -12.91 1.02 16.44
CA HIS A 55 -13.48 1.47 15.18
C HIS A 55 -12.87 0.70 14.01
N GLU A 56 -13.72 0.30 13.09
CA GLU A 56 -13.35 -0.24 11.80
C GLU A 56 -13.70 0.77 10.71
N ILE A 57 -12.71 1.14 9.90
CA ILE A 57 -12.84 2.14 8.85
C ILE A 57 -12.48 1.49 7.54
N GLU A 58 -13.36 1.60 6.55
CA GLU A 58 -13.06 1.24 5.17
C GLU A 58 -12.40 2.41 4.46
N ALA A 59 -11.34 2.11 3.69
CA ALA A 59 -10.64 3.07 2.85
C ALA A 59 -10.67 2.61 1.40
N PRO A 60 -11.66 3.01 0.59
CA PRO A 60 -11.75 2.60 -0.80
C PRO A 60 -10.54 3.07 -1.60
N ILE A 61 -9.84 2.12 -2.22
CA ILE A 61 -8.72 2.43 -3.12
C ILE A 61 -9.26 3.16 -4.34
N GLU A 62 -8.69 4.30 -4.68
CA GLU A 62 -9.05 5.08 -5.86
C GLU A 62 -8.35 4.52 -7.10
N GLN A 63 -7.07 4.24 -6.96
CA GLN A 63 -6.22 3.61 -7.97
C GLN A 63 -5.00 2.97 -7.32
N GLY A 64 -4.42 1.98 -7.98
CA GLY A 64 -3.17 1.37 -7.55
C GLY A 64 -2.61 0.45 -8.61
N ALA A 65 -1.33 0.17 -8.50
CA ALA A 65 -0.61 -0.73 -9.38
C ALA A 65 0.44 -1.54 -8.63
N VAL A 66 0.70 -2.74 -9.13
CA VAL A 66 1.75 -3.62 -8.66
C VAL A 66 2.62 -4.02 -9.84
N GLU A 67 3.90 -3.75 -9.74
CA GLU A 67 4.93 -4.25 -10.64
C GLU A 67 5.40 -5.61 -10.12
N THR A 68 5.25 -6.66 -10.91
CA THR A 68 5.56 -8.04 -10.47
C THR A 68 6.82 -8.61 -11.09
N ALA A 69 7.32 -8.00 -12.17
CA ALA A 69 8.52 -8.44 -12.90
C ALA A 69 9.62 -7.37 -12.86
N GLY A 70 10.85 -7.78 -13.01
CA GLY A 70 12.00 -6.88 -13.05
C GLY A 70 12.33 -6.30 -11.67
N ASN A 71 11.89 -5.10 -11.39
CA ASN A 71 12.06 -4.42 -10.10
C ASN A 71 10.68 -4.27 -9.43
N PRO A 72 10.26 -5.21 -8.56
CA PRO A 72 8.93 -5.21 -7.96
C PRO A 72 8.63 -3.90 -7.25
N ALA A 73 7.43 -3.36 -7.47
CA ALA A 73 7.00 -2.11 -6.88
C ALA A 73 5.48 -2.12 -6.62
N VAL A 74 5.06 -1.30 -5.68
CA VAL A 74 3.65 -1.12 -5.31
C VAL A 74 3.38 0.36 -5.12
N GLU A 75 2.29 0.83 -5.70
CA GLU A 75 1.76 2.17 -5.43
C GLU A 75 0.24 2.14 -5.38
N PHE A 76 -0.34 3.01 -4.55
CA PHE A 76 -1.79 3.24 -4.53
C PHE A 76 -2.15 4.61 -4.01
N ARG A 77 -3.39 5.01 -4.27
CA ARG A 77 -4.02 6.24 -3.76
C ARG A 77 -5.40 5.98 -3.18
N VAL A 78 -5.72 6.75 -2.14
CA VAL A 78 -7.02 6.77 -1.48
C VAL A 78 -7.42 8.24 -1.30
N ASP A 79 -8.70 8.56 -1.51
CA ASP A 79 -9.27 9.86 -1.14
C ASP A 79 -9.77 9.79 0.31
N ALA A 80 -9.19 10.56 1.21
CA ALA A 80 -9.55 10.60 2.63
C ALA A 80 -11.03 10.95 2.86
N ARG A 81 -11.65 11.71 1.94
CA ARG A 81 -13.08 12.06 2.00
C ARG A 81 -14.02 10.87 1.75
N ARG A 82 -13.47 9.77 1.21
CA ARG A 82 -14.20 8.54 0.91
C ARG A 82 -14.06 7.47 1.98
N LEU A 83 -13.27 7.71 3.03
CA LEU A 83 -13.19 6.81 4.17
C LEU A 83 -14.56 6.70 4.85
N ARG A 84 -14.91 5.49 5.31
CA ARG A 84 -16.20 5.20 5.94
C ARG A 84 -16.03 4.44 7.24
N VAL A 85 -16.59 4.98 8.32
CA VAL A 85 -16.70 4.27 9.58
C VAL A 85 -17.77 3.19 9.41
N LEU A 86 -17.37 1.93 9.60
CA LEU A 86 -18.26 0.77 9.41
C LEU A 86 -19.02 0.45 10.69
N ASP A 87 -18.35 0.28 11.80
CA ASP A 87 -18.85 0.03 13.18
C ASP A 87 -20.29 -0.53 13.22
N PRO A 88 -20.53 -1.78 12.81
CA PRO A 88 -21.88 -2.33 12.64
C PRO A 88 -22.68 -2.39 13.95
N GLU A 89 -21.96 -2.49 15.08
CA GLU A 89 -22.54 -2.53 16.43
C GLU A 89 -22.98 -1.15 16.94
N LEU A 90 -22.56 -0.06 16.26
CA LEU A 90 -22.81 1.29 16.70
C LEU A 90 -24.11 1.82 16.07
N ALA A 91 -24.98 2.48 16.87
CA ALA A 91 -26.16 3.15 16.36
C ALA A 91 -25.81 4.18 15.28
N ALA A 92 -26.69 4.37 14.31
CA ALA A 92 -26.40 5.16 13.10
C ALA A 92 -26.03 6.63 13.42
N ASP A 93 -26.67 7.25 14.39
CA ASP A 93 -26.37 8.60 14.86
C ASP A 93 -24.97 8.69 15.48
N LYS A 94 -24.59 7.70 16.29
CA LYS A 94 -23.25 7.62 16.90
C LYS A 94 -22.17 7.35 15.86
N ARG A 95 -22.43 6.48 14.89
CA ARG A 95 -21.52 6.25 13.78
C ARG A 95 -21.30 7.52 12.95
N ALA A 96 -22.37 8.32 12.73
CA ALA A 96 -22.25 9.60 12.05
C ALA A 96 -21.42 10.62 12.83
N GLU A 97 -21.50 10.63 14.17
CA GLU A 97 -20.64 11.46 15.02
C GLU A 97 -19.16 11.06 14.91
N VAL A 98 -18.86 9.75 14.92
CA VAL A 98 -17.50 9.23 14.73
C VAL A 98 -16.98 9.61 13.34
N GLN A 99 -17.79 9.41 12.28
CA GLN A 99 -17.44 9.81 10.91
C GLN A 99 -17.09 11.30 10.84
N LYS A 100 -17.95 12.16 11.39
CA LYS A 100 -17.71 13.62 11.42
C LYS A 100 -16.42 13.98 12.15
N THR A 101 -16.14 13.32 13.27
CA THR A 101 -14.90 13.53 14.04
C THR A 101 -13.68 13.11 13.23
N MET A 102 -13.73 11.94 12.58
CA MET A 102 -12.67 11.42 11.73
C MET A 102 -12.37 12.36 10.56
N ASP A 103 -13.39 12.88 9.88
CA ASP A 103 -13.23 13.76 8.72
C ASP A 103 -12.75 15.16 9.11
N GLY A 104 -12.97 15.54 10.37
CA GLY A 104 -12.73 16.88 10.89
C GLY A 104 -11.26 17.21 11.14
N PRO A 105 -11.01 18.51 11.50
CA PRO A 105 -9.64 19.04 11.67
C PRO A 105 -8.86 18.44 12.84
N GLN A 106 -9.52 17.70 13.71
CA GLN A 106 -8.85 17.05 14.85
C GLN A 106 -8.21 15.71 14.47
N VAL A 107 -8.61 15.11 13.34
CA VAL A 107 -8.12 13.79 12.91
C VAL A 107 -7.57 13.89 11.49
N LEU A 108 -8.37 13.69 10.46
CA LEU A 108 -7.87 13.64 9.08
C LEU A 108 -7.82 15.02 8.40
N ASP A 109 -8.64 15.97 8.84
CA ASP A 109 -8.85 17.24 8.12
C ASP A 109 -9.00 17.00 6.60
N SER A 110 -9.91 16.08 6.26
CA SER A 110 -10.02 15.50 4.93
C SER A 110 -10.34 16.52 3.83
N SER A 111 -10.89 17.66 4.22
CA SER A 111 -11.11 18.80 3.32
C SER A 111 -9.80 19.46 2.86
N ARG A 112 -8.81 19.49 3.75
CA ARG A 112 -7.49 20.08 3.50
C ARG A 112 -6.48 19.03 3.00
N PHE A 113 -6.53 17.83 3.54
CA PHE A 113 -5.61 16.73 3.25
C PHE A 113 -6.36 15.54 2.65
N SER A 114 -6.94 15.71 1.47
CA SER A 114 -7.75 14.68 0.81
C SER A 114 -6.94 13.52 0.25
N GLY A 115 -5.65 13.73 -0.09
CA GLY A 115 -4.82 12.71 -0.72
C GLY A 115 -4.07 11.85 0.30
N ILE A 116 -4.31 10.54 0.26
CA ILE A 116 -3.49 9.51 0.92
C ILE A 116 -2.81 8.72 -0.18
N SER A 117 -1.49 8.51 -0.08
CA SER A 117 -0.76 7.75 -1.10
C SER A 117 0.35 6.92 -0.49
N PHE A 118 0.58 5.76 -1.07
CA PHE A 118 1.70 4.89 -0.75
C PHE A 118 2.54 4.64 -1.99
N GLN A 119 3.86 4.63 -1.82
CA GLN A 119 4.82 4.25 -2.86
C GLN A 119 5.92 3.40 -2.23
N SER A 120 6.11 2.20 -2.74
CA SER A 120 7.20 1.33 -2.29
C SER A 120 8.55 1.89 -2.69
N MET A 121 9.54 1.69 -1.82
CA MET A 121 10.96 1.93 -2.06
C MET A 121 11.70 0.62 -2.32
N SER A 122 11.24 -0.45 -1.66
CA SER A 122 11.75 -1.82 -1.89
C SER A 122 10.66 -2.84 -1.63
N VAL A 123 10.70 -3.91 -2.41
CA VAL A 123 9.85 -5.10 -2.26
C VAL A 123 10.76 -6.30 -2.17
N GLU A 124 10.70 -7.00 -1.06
CA GLU A 124 11.54 -8.14 -0.75
C GLU A 124 10.67 -9.40 -0.62
N LYS A 125 11.01 -10.41 -1.42
CA LYS A 125 10.39 -11.73 -1.32
C LYS A 125 11.14 -12.56 -0.30
N ILE A 126 10.47 -12.95 0.77
CA ILE A 126 11.06 -13.75 1.87
C ILE A 126 11.05 -15.23 1.52
N ASP A 127 9.92 -15.71 0.98
CA ASP A 127 9.74 -17.07 0.50
C ASP A 127 8.70 -17.15 -0.63
N ALA A 128 8.12 -18.31 -0.89
CA ALA A 128 7.19 -18.51 -2.00
C ALA A 128 5.92 -17.62 -1.89
N GLU A 129 5.48 -17.33 -0.68
CA GLU A 129 4.22 -16.62 -0.40
C GLU A 129 4.42 -15.30 0.34
N HIS A 130 5.50 -15.12 1.11
CA HIS A 130 5.69 -13.98 2.02
C HIS A 130 6.54 -12.88 1.42
N TRP A 131 6.10 -11.64 1.64
CA TRP A 131 6.72 -10.42 1.14
C TRP A 131 6.85 -9.37 2.23
N ILE A 132 7.91 -8.59 2.18
CA ILE A 132 8.09 -7.36 2.95
C ILE A 132 8.19 -6.21 1.97
N VAL A 133 7.33 -5.22 2.13
CA VAL A 133 7.34 -3.99 1.34
C VAL A 133 7.70 -2.83 2.26
N ARG A 134 8.77 -2.12 1.93
CA ARG A 134 9.14 -0.87 2.58
C ARG A 134 8.81 0.27 1.65
N GLY A 135 8.11 1.27 2.13
CA GLY A 135 7.69 2.38 1.30
C GLY A 135 7.40 3.63 2.10
N ASN A 136 7.01 4.68 1.40
CA ASN A 136 6.60 5.95 1.96
C ASN A 136 5.08 6.06 1.89
N LEU A 137 4.46 6.31 3.04
CA LEU A 137 3.04 6.66 3.15
C LEU A 137 2.93 8.16 3.36
N THR A 138 2.13 8.82 2.53
CA THR A 138 1.70 10.20 2.71
C THR A 138 0.29 10.19 3.27
N LEU A 139 0.11 10.75 4.45
CA LEU A 139 -1.15 10.88 5.18
C LEU A 139 -1.16 12.22 5.91
N HIS A 140 -2.29 12.93 5.91
CA HIS A 140 -2.45 14.21 6.60
C HIS A 140 -1.33 15.21 6.27
N GLY A 141 -0.89 15.25 5.00
CA GLY A 141 0.20 16.11 4.53
C GLY A 141 1.61 15.74 5.00
N GLN A 142 1.78 14.63 5.73
CA GLN A 142 3.07 14.13 6.19
C GLN A 142 3.44 12.85 5.46
N THR A 143 4.71 12.73 5.07
CA THR A 143 5.25 11.51 4.45
C THR A 143 6.17 10.80 5.46
N ARG A 144 5.92 9.50 5.70
CA ARG A 144 6.70 8.69 6.63
C ARG A 144 7.00 7.31 6.03
N PRO A 145 8.16 6.73 6.36
CA PRO A 145 8.47 5.37 5.99
C PRO A 145 7.57 4.40 6.77
N VAL A 146 7.06 3.39 6.08
CA VAL A 146 6.27 2.31 6.67
C VAL A 146 6.75 0.96 6.14
N ILE A 147 6.54 -0.08 6.95
CA ILE A 147 6.82 -1.46 6.60
C ILE A 147 5.49 -2.21 6.55
N VAL A 148 5.28 -2.91 5.46
CA VAL A 148 4.09 -3.71 5.19
C VAL A 148 4.52 -5.16 5.04
N THR A 149 3.82 -6.07 5.70
CA THR A 149 3.95 -7.51 5.47
C THR A 149 2.79 -8.00 4.63
N ALA A 150 3.07 -8.85 3.64
CA ALA A 150 2.05 -9.40 2.77
C ALA A 150 2.28 -10.89 2.51
N ILE A 151 1.17 -11.60 2.31
CA ILE A 151 1.13 -13.00 1.88
C ILE A 151 0.39 -13.02 0.54
N GLN A 152 1.02 -13.65 -0.47
CA GLN A 152 0.40 -13.88 -1.77
C GLN A 152 -0.15 -15.30 -1.81
N LYS A 153 -1.46 -15.43 -1.96
CA LYS A 153 -2.13 -16.73 -2.08
C LYS A 153 -3.42 -16.61 -2.89
N ASP A 154 -3.66 -17.58 -3.78
CA ASP A 154 -4.89 -17.69 -4.58
C ASP A 154 -5.23 -16.39 -5.36
N GLY A 155 -4.22 -15.69 -5.88
CA GLY A 155 -4.38 -14.43 -6.60
C GLY A 155 -4.61 -13.19 -5.74
N HIS A 156 -4.58 -13.35 -4.41
CA HIS A 156 -4.74 -12.28 -3.42
C HIS A 156 -3.40 -11.92 -2.76
N TYR A 157 -3.23 -10.64 -2.46
CA TYR A 157 -2.16 -10.12 -1.60
C TYR A 157 -2.80 -9.62 -0.32
N ARG A 158 -2.66 -10.38 0.77
CA ARG A 158 -3.23 -10.07 2.09
C ARG A 158 -2.12 -9.69 3.06
N GLY A 159 -2.40 -8.71 3.90
CA GLY A 159 -1.40 -8.33 4.88
C GLY A 159 -1.81 -7.17 5.75
N SER A 160 -0.82 -6.63 6.45
CA SER A 160 -1.05 -5.52 7.36
C SER A 160 0.17 -4.62 7.53
N ALA A 161 -0.10 -3.43 8.06
CA ALA A 161 0.89 -2.49 8.56
C ALA A 161 0.39 -1.86 9.86
N THR A 162 1.30 -1.55 10.78
CA THR A 162 1.01 -0.76 11.98
C THR A 162 1.55 0.64 11.79
N LEU A 163 0.71 1.64 12.05
CA LEU A 163 1.04 3.07 11.93
C LEU A 163 0.83 3.75 13.28
N LYS A 164 1.61 4.80 13.57
CA LYS A 164 1.35 5.71 14.68
C LYS A 164 0.75 6.99 14.15
N GLN A 165 -0.41 7.37 14.67
CA GLN A 165 -1.14 8.58 14.26
C GLN A 165 -0.27 9.84 14.43
N ARG A 166 0.50 9.91 15.51
CA ARG A 166 1.39 11.05 15.82
C ARG A 166 2.50 11.25 14.80
N ASP A 167 2.96 10.19 14.14
CA ASP A 167 3.98 10.30 13.09
C ASP A 167 3.48 11.14 11.91
N PHE A 168 2.14 11.17 11.72
CA PHE A 168 1.47 11.96 10.68
C PHE A 168 0.85 13.27 11.22
N GLY A 169 1.21 13.68 12.43
CA GLY A 169 0.69 14.92 13.03
C GLY A 169 -0.75 14.82 13.52
N ILE A 170 -1.31 13.60 13.62
CA ILE A 170 -2.66 13.35 14.12
C ILE A 170 -2.57 13.02 15.62
N ALA A 171 -3.19 13.85 16.46
CA ALA A 171 -3.28 13.54 17.88
C ALA A 171 -4.41 12.51 18.11
N PRO A 172 -4.10 11.37 18.79
CA PRO A 172 -5.15 10.40 19.13
C PRO A 172 -6.30 11.06 19.90
N VAL A 173 -7.54 10.79 19.44
CA VAL A 173 -8.74 11.37 20.04
C VAL A 173 -8.84 11.02 21.52
N SER A 174 -9.15 12.03 22.33
CA SER A 174 -9.30 11.91 23.78
C SER A 174 -10.53 12.72 24.21
N ILE A 175 -11.48 12.07 24.89
CA ILE A 175 -12.70 12.67 25.39
C ILE A 175 -12.84 12.49 26.89
N ALA A 176 -13.80 13.19 27.48
CA ALA A 176 -14.11 13.15 28.93
C ALA A 176 -12.85 13.33 29.82
N GLY A 177 -12.04 14.34 29.53
CA GLY A 177 -10.83 14.64 30.31
C GLY A 177 -9.74 13.57 30.20
N GLY A 178 -9.76 12.75 29.13
CA GLY A 178 -8.76 11.69 28.91
C GLY A 178 -9.15 10.33 29.48
N THR A 179 -10.36 10.17 29.98
CA THR A 179 -10.86 8.90 30.51
C THR A 179 -11.17 7.89 29.43
N VAL A 180 -11.56 8.36 28.23
CA VAL A 180 -11.72 7.56 26.99
C VAL A 180 -10.77 8.10 25.95
N LYS A 181 -9.94 7.20 25.38
CA LYS A 181 -8.95 7.54 24.35
C LYS A 181 -8.91 6.45 23.29
N VAL A 182 -8.42 6.81 22.11
CA VAL A 182 -7.93 5.83 21.15
C VAL A 182 -6.41 5.64 21.31
N LYS A 183 -5.91 4.46 20.93
CA LYS A 183 -4.46 4.23 20.91
C LYS A 183 -3.82 5.07 19.80
N ASP A 184 -2.56 5.40 19.98
CA ASP A 184 -1.76 6.04 18.93
C ASP A 184 -1.54 5.10 17.73
N GLU A 185 -1.36 3.82 18.03
CA GLU A 185 -1.19 2.78 17.03
C GLU A 185 -2.53 2.38 16.41
N VAL A 186 -2.56 2.38 15.08
CA VAL A 186 -3.65 1.84 14.24
C VAL A 186 -3.10 0.73 13.37
N THR A 187 -3.94 -0.25 13.06
CA THR A 187 -3.59 -1.35 12.14
C THR A 187 -4.31 -1.14 10.83
N VAL A 188 -3.56 -1.16 9.74
CA VAL A 188 -4.09 -1.19 8.38
C VAL A 188 -4.03 -2.63 7.90
N GLU A 189 -5.16 -3.20 7.53
CA GLU A 189 -5.31 -4.55 6.95
C GLU A 189 -5.75 -4.41 5.49
N PHE A 190 -5.28 -5.30 4.62
CA PHE A 190 -5.66 -5.26 3.21
C PHE A 190 -5.81 -6.65 2.60
N ASP A 191 -6.65 -6.70 1.59
CA ASP A 191 -6.78 -7.81 0.64
C ASP A 191 -6.82 -7.21 -0.77
N ILE A 192 -5.73 -7.33 -1.52
CA ILE A 192 -5.57 -6.72 -2.84
C ILE A 192 -5.65 -7.81 -3.91
N VAL A 193 -6.46 -7.53 -4.91
CA VAL A 193 -6.61 -8.33 -6.13
C VAL A 193 -6.12 -7.50 -7.31
N LEU A 194 -5.36 -8.13 -8.22
CA LEU A 194 -4.93 -7.46 -9.46
C LEU A 194 -5.96 -7.68 -10.56
N ALA A 195 -6.14 -6.66 -11.38
CA ALA A 195 -6.98 -6.76 -12.58
C ALA A 195 -6.39 -7.80 -13.56
N GLU A 196 -7.27 -8.47 -14.29
CA GLU A 196 -6.91 -9.43 -15.34
C GLU A 196 -6.29 -8.76 -16.57
#